data_8928d0687f91d7d8b6b882531df56a7f
#
_entry.id   8928d0687f91d7d8b6b882531df56a7f
#
_cell.length_a   1.000
_cell.length_b   1.000
_cell.length_c   1.000
_cell.angle_alpha   90.00
_cell.angle_beta   90.00
_cell.angle_gamma   90.00
#
_symmetry.space_group_name_H-M   'P 1'
#
loop_
_entity.id
_entity.type
_entity.pdbx_description
1 polymer ?
#
loop_
_entity_poly.entity_id
_entity_poly.type
_entity_poly.pdbx_seq_one_letter_code
_entity_poly.pdbx_strand_id
1 'polypeptide(L)'
;MKYKKSNDFLYLGRGLNFPVALEGALKLKEISYIHAEGYPAAEMKHGPIALIDKDMPSVFIAPKDKTYEKIISNIQEIKSRKGKIIVITDSKNDKVLKELANDLVVVPKTNHYAFVIFASIVLQLLAYHIALGKKLNVDQPRNLAKSVSVE
;
A
#
# COMPACT_ATOMS: atom_id res chain seq x y z
N MET A 1 5.80 -14.27 -8.45
CA MET A 1 5.17 -13.12 -7.79
C MET A 1 6.12 -11.92 -7.79
N LYS A 2 5.66 -10.75 -8.27
CA LYS A 2 6.49 -9.60 -8.67
C LYS A 2 7.28 -8.97 -7.52
N TYR A 3 6.68 -8.81 -6.34
CA TYR A 3 7.23 -8.04 -5.23
C TYR A 3 7.85 -8.85 -4.08
N LYS A 4 7.94 -10.17 -4.20
CA LYS A 4 8.46 -11.05 -3.12
C LYS A 4 9.93 -10.83 -2.73
N LYS A 5 10.69 -10.14 -3.59
CA LYS A 5 12.11 -9.85 -3.37
C LYS A 5 12.37 -8.43 -2.86
N SER A 6 11.33 -7.61 -2.71
CA SER A 6 11.48 -6.27 -2.12
C SER A 6 11.79 -6.39 -0.63
N ASN A 7 12.66 -5.54 -0.14
CA ASN A 7 13.04 -5.48 1.27
C ASN A 7 12.16 -4.52 2.06
N ASP A 8 11.69 -3.47 1.39
CA ASP A 8 10.95 -2.37 1.98
C ASP A 8 9.72 -2.03 1.15
N PHE A 9 8.70 -1.47 1.80
CA PHE A 9 7.49 -0.95 1.18
C PHE A 9 7.05 0.35 1.84
N LEU A 10 6.56 1.27 1.04
CA LEU A 10 5.90 2.48 1.52
C LEU A 10 4.40 2.42 1.18
N TYR A 11 3.54 2.67 2.17
CA TYR A 11 2.09 2.74 2.01
C TYR A 11 1.61 4.17 2.23
N LEU A 12 0.85 4.70 1.29
CA LEU A 12 0.51 6.12 1.24
C LEU A 12 -0.99 6.33 1.07
N GLY A 13 -1.57 7.10 1.97
CA GLY A 13 -2.97 7.48 1.93
C GLY A 13 -3.21 8.92 2.40
N ARG A 14 -4.39 9.46 2.09
CA ARG A 14 -4.86 10.76 2.56
C ARG A 14 -6.19 10.64 3.29
N GLY A 15 -6.42 11.47 4.32
CA GLY A 15 -7.64 11.42 5.10
C GLY A 15 -7.91 10.03 5.67
N LEU A 16 -9.11 9.48 5.49
CA LEU A 16 -9.48 8.14 5.97
C LEU A 16 -8.67 7.00 5.34
N ASN A 17 -7.98 7.25 4.23
CA ASN A 17 -7.12 6.25 3.59
C ASN A 17 -5.73 6.15 4.23
N PHE A 18 -5.34 7.08 5.09
CA PHE A 18 -4.09 6.98 5.82
C PHE A 18 -4.11 5.85 6.88
N PRO A 19 -5.12 5.71 7.76
CA PRO A 19 -5.24 4.54 8.61
C PRO A 19 -5.24 3.21 7.86
N VAL A 20 -5.84 3.17 6.66
CA VAL A 20 -5.79 1.98 5.79
C VAL A 20 -4.37 1.68 5.31
N ALA A 21 -3.58 2.71 5.00
CA ALA A 21 -2.17 2.55 4.65
C ALA A 21 -1.36 1.98 5.82
N LEU A 22 -1.61 2.43 7.06
CA LEU A 22 -0.99 1.88 8.27
C LEU A 22 -1.32 0.39 8.44
N GLU A 23 -2.61 0.03 8.29
CA GLU A 23 -3.07 -1.37 8.37
C GLU A 23 -2.42 -2.25 7.29
N GLY A 24 -2.36 -1.77 6.05
CA GLY A 24 -1.70 -2.50 4.96
C GLY A 24 -0.22 -2.75 5.23
N ALA A 25 0.50 -1.75 5.72
CA ALA A 25 1.89 -1.87 6.11
C ALA A 25 2.07 -2.87 7.27
N LEU A 26 1.18 -2.83 8.26
CA LEU A 26 1.17 -3.77 9.38
C LEU A 26 0.98 -5.21 8.90
N LYS A 27 -0.04 -5.47 8.07
CA LYS A 27 -0.31 -6.81 7.53
C LYS A 27 0.88 -7.35 6.73
N LEU A 28 1.54 -6.52 5.93
CA LEU A 28 2.71 -6.96 5.19
C LEU A 28 3.86 -7.34 6.13
N LYS A 29 4.16 -6.53 7.13
CA LYS A 29 5.20 -6.83 8.14
C LYS A 29 4.95 -8.15 8.85
N GLU A 30 3.73 -8.34 9.35
CA GLU A 30 3.36 -9.49 10.19
C GLU A 30 3.60 -10.83 9.50
N ILE A 31 3.23 -10.97 8.23
CA ILE A 31 3.23 -12.29 7.56
C ILE A 31 4.32 -12.47 6.51
N SER A 32 4.93 -11.39 6.01
CA SER A 32 5.97 -11.48 4.99
C SER A 32 7.38 -11.15 5.50
N TYR A 33 7.47 -10.53 6.68
CA TYR A 33 8.71 -10.05 7.32
C TYR A 33 9.45 -9.01 6.46
N ILE A 34 8.74 -8.37 5.54
CA ILE A 34 9.23 -7.22 4.79
C ILE A 34 9.00 -5.97 5.64
N HIS A 35 10.00 -5.11 5.75
CA HIS A 35 9.81 -3.82 6.38
C HIS A 35 8.81 -2.98 5.57
N ALA A 36 7.80 -2.45 6.23
CA ALA A 36 6.77 -1.65 5.58
C ALA A 36 6.29 -0.53 6.50
N GLU A 37 6.15 0.67 5.95
CA GLU A 37 5.68 1.83 6.68
C GLU A 37 4.49 2.48 6.00
N GLY A 38 3.52 2.91 6.81
CA GLY A 38 2.40 3.73 6.36
C GLY A 38 2.66 5.21 6.68
N TYR A 39 2.45 6.08 5.68
CA TYR A 39 2.60 7.52 5.85
C TYR A 39 1.40 8.29 5.30
N PRO A 40 1.07 9.44 5.89
CA PRO A 40 0.22 10.39 5.22
C PRO A 40 0.91 10.84 3.93
N ALA A 41 0.27 10.70 2.78
CA ALA A 41 0.90 11.05 1.50
C ALA A 41 1.33 12.53 1.43
N ALA A 42 0.69 13.40 2.23
CA ALA A 42 1.08 14.79 2.36
C ALA A 42 2.47 14.98 2.98
N GLU A 43 2.82 14.08 3.92
CA GLU A 43 4.07 14.18 4.70
C GLU A 43 5.25 13.45 4.04
N MET A 44 5.02 12.79 2.92
CA MET A 44 6.04 12.02 2.20
C MET A 44 7.29 12.87 1.89
N LYS A 45 7.12 14.15 1.59
CA LYS A 45 8.22 15.08 1.27
C LYS A 45 9.14 15.41 2.44
N HIS A 46 8.68 15.20 3.66
CA HIS A 46 9.38 15.61 4.89
C HIS A 46 10.35 14.53 5.40
N GLY A 47 10.78 13.61 4.55
CA GLY A 47 11.75 12.56 4.87
C GLY A 47 11.59 11.30 4.04
N PRO A 48 10.44 10.60 4.09
CA PRO A 48 10.25 9.29 3.44
C PRO A 48 10.58 9.27 1.94
N ILE A 49 10.42 10.38 1.24
CA ILE A 49 10.74 10.50 -0.19
C ILE A 49 12.22 10.23 -0.50
N ALA A 50 13.10 10.41 0.47
CA ALA A 50 14.54 10.12 0.32
C ALA A 50 14.83 8.61 0.14
N LEU A 51 13.93 7.75 0.59
CA LEU A 51 14.06 6.29 0.50
C LEU A 51 13.61 5.74 -0.85
N ILE A 52 12.96 6.57 -1.69
CA ILE A 52 12.36 6.10 -2.93
C ILE A 52 13.42 5.80 -3.99
N ASP A 53 13.43 4.55 -4.42
CA ASP A 53 14.22 4.05 -5.53
C ASP A 53 13.42 3.03 -6.37
N LYS A 54 14.10 2.40 -7.32
CA LYS A 54 13.51 1.38 -8.21
C LYS A 54 13.13 0.07 -7.49
N ASP A 55 13.63 -0.17 -6.28
CA ASP A 55 13.48 -1.44 -5.55
C ASP A 55 12.50 -1.33 -4.38
N MET A 56 12.09 -0.10 -4.01
CA MET A 56 11.10 0.19 -2.98
C MET A 56 9.71 0.44 -3.58
N PRO A 57 8.78 -0.54 -3.55
CA PRO A 57 7.42 -0.35 -3.99
C PRO A 57 6.66 0.61 -3.08
N SER A 58 5.91 1.52 -3.71
CA SER A 58 5.03 2.46 -3.03
C SER A 58 3.58 2.16 -3.37
N VAL A 59 2.77 1.88 -2.36
CA VAL A 59 1.36 1.54 -2.47
C VAL A 59 0.52 2.78 -2.16
N PHE A 60 -0.26 3.24 -3.12
CA PHE A 60 -1.16 4.36 -2.97
C PHE A 60 -2.61 3.92 -2.88
N ILE A 61 -3.33 4.47 -1.90
CA ILE A 61 -4.76 4.30 -1.74
C ILE A 61 -5.42 5.57 -2.26
N ALA A 62 -5.97 5.51 -3.47
CA ALA A 62 -6.34 6.66 -4.30
C ALA A 62 -7.78 6.56 -4.85
N PRO A 63 -8.82 6.67 -3.99
CA PRO A 63 -10.19 6.78 -4.48
C PRO A 63 -10.39 8.08 -5.27
N LYS A 64 -11.40 8.11 -6.15
CA LYS A 64 -11.79 9.30 -6.90
C LYS A 64 -12.64 10.24 -6.00
N ASP A 65 -12.02 10.81 -4.98
CA ASP A 65 -12.63 11.71 -4.00
C ASP A 65 -11.99 13.12 -4.05
N LYS A 66 -12.32 13.97 -3.07
CA LYS A 66 -11.80 15.34 -2.93
C LYS A 66 -10.27 15.42 -2.75
N THR A 67 -9.61 14.32 -2.41
CA THR A 67 -8.16 14.26 -2.23
C THR A 67 -7.41 13.75 -3.48
N TYR A 68 -8.15 13.34 -4.50
CA TYR A 68 -7.63 12.66 -5.68
C TYR A 68 -6.49 13.43 -6.38
N GLU A 69 -6.70 14.71 -6.70
CA GLU A 69 -5.68 15.51 -7.41
C GLU A 69 -4.38 15.65 -6.59
N LYS A 70 -4.52 15.72 -5.27
CA LYS A 70 -3.37 15.77 -4.35
C LYS A 70 -2.63 14.44 -4.30
N ILE A 71 -3.34 13.32 -4.36
CA ILE A 71 -2.70 11.99 -4.39
C ILE A 71 -2.01 11.76 -5.73
N ILE A 72 -2.59 12.21 -6.86
CA ILE A 72 -1.94 12.17 -8.17
C ILE A 72 -0.61 12.91 -8.16
N SER A 73 -0.55 14.10 -7.58
CA SER A 73 0.71 14.84 -7.43
C SER A 73 1.75 14.04 -6.63
N ASN A 74 1.35 13.38 -5.55
CA ASN A 74 2.27 12.54 -4.77
C ASN A 74 2.75 11.31 -5.58
N ILE A 75 1.88 10.71 -6.40
CA ILE A 75 2.25 9.60 -7.30
C ILE A 75 3.29 10.06 -8.32
N GLN A 76 3.09 11.24 -8.93
CA GLN A 76 4.03 11.83 -9.89
C GLN A 76 5.41 12.09 -9.28
N GLU A 77 5.46 12.52 -8.03
CA GLU A 77 6.72 12.72 -7.29
C GLU A 77 7.52 11.43 -7.10
N ILE A 78 6.85 10.32 -6.80
CA ILE A 78 7.48 8.99 -6.74
C ILE A 78 7.89 8.52 -8.14
N LYS A 79 7.03 8.74 -9.15
CA LYS A 79 7.33 8.38 -10.54
C LYS A 79 8.60 9.05 -11.04
N SER A 80 8.78 10.36 -10.75
CA SER A 80 9.97 11.11 -11.16
C SER A 80 11.28 10.58 -10.56
N ARG A 81 11.20 9.83 -9.47
CA ARG A 81 12.33 9.16 -8.79
C ARG A 81 12.47 7.69 -9.18
N LYS A 82 11.77 7.25 -10.23
CA LYS A 82 11.78 5.86 -10.73
C LYS A 82 11.23 4.83 -9.73
N GLY A 83 10.46 5.27 -8.72
CA GLY A 83 9.82 4.39 -7.75
C GLY A 83 8.78 3.49 -8.42
N LYS A 84 8.62 2.29 -7.89
CA LYS A 84 7.55 1.36 -8.33
C LYS A 84 6.24 1.73 -7.65
N ILE A 85 5.19 1.89 -8.43
CA ILE A 85 3.91 2.42 -7.99
C ILE A 85 2.82 1.37 -8.14
N ILE A 86 2.18 1.05 -7.01
CA ILE A 86 0.99 0.21 -6.94
C ILE A 86 -0.16 1.12 -6.51
N VAL A 87 -1.25 1.14 -7.24
CA VAL A 87 -2.40 2.00 -6.91
C VAL A 87 -3.66 1.16 -6.70
N ILE A 88 -4.37 1.44 -5.61
CA ILE A 88 -5.71 0.93 -5.32
C ILE A 88 -6.70 2.07 -5.52
N THR A 89 -7.68 1.90 -6.40
CA THR A 89 -8.65 2.94 -6.77
C THR A 89 -10.02 2.35 -7.07
N ASP A 90 -11.04 3.18 -7.04
CA ASP A 90 -12.40 2.87 -7.52
C ASP A 90 -12.68 3.42 -8.94
N SER A 91 -11.67 3.99 -9.58
CA SER A 91 -11.78 4.60 -10.90
C SER A 91 -11.30 3.65 -12.01
N LYS A 92 -12.22 2.89 -12.61
CA LYS A 92 -11.91 1.84 -13.61
C LYS A 92 -11.22 2.37 -14.88
N ASN A 93 -11.58 3.56 -15.33
CA ASN A 93 -11.13 4.11 -16.63
C ASN A 93 -10.22 5.32 -16.47
N ASP A 94 -9.51 5.41 -15.39
CA ASP A 94 -8.60 6.51 -15.12
C ASP A 94 -7.33 6.41 -15.97
N LYS A 95 -7.24 7.26 -17.00
CA LYS A 95 -6.09 7.28 -17.93
C LYS A 95 -4.82 7.71 -17.21
N VAL A 96 -4.92 8.68 -16.30
CA VAL A 96 -3.76 9.20 -15.55
C VAL A 96 -3.16 8.12 -14.66
N LEU A 97 -4.00 7.42 -13.89
CA LEU A 97 -3.51 6.32 -13.04
C LEU A 97 -2.94 5.16 -13.86
N LYS A 98 -3.53 4.83 -15.02
CA LYS A 98 -3.01 3.79 -15.92
C LYS A 98 -1.62 4.12 -16.47
N GLU A 99 -1.32 5.39 -16.69
CA GLU A 99 -0.02 5.85 -17.14
C GLU A 99 1.02 5.89 -16.03
N LEU A 100 0.62 6.31 -14.85
CA LEU A 100 1.51 6.50 -13.70
C LEU A 100 1.86 5.19 -12.99
N ALA A 101 0.88 4.30 -12.81
CA ALA A 101 1.02 3.08 -12.01
C ALA A 101 1.77 1.98 -12.76
N ASN A 102 2.59 1.22 -12.03
CA ASN A 102 3.16 -0.04 -12.50
C ASN A 102 2.16 -1.21 -12.34
N ASP A 103 1.30 -1.11 -11.33
CA ASP A 103 0.18 -2.02 -11.09
C ASP A 103 -1.01 -1.22 -10.58
N LEU A 104 -2.17 -1.46 -11.17
CA LEU A 104 -3.42 -0.79 -10.82
C LEU A 104 -4.45 -1.83 -10.39
N VAL A 105 -4.91 -1.73 -9.16
CA VAL A 105 -5.99 -2.56 -8.63
C VAL A 105 -7.26 -1.71 -8.54
N VAL A 106 -8.28 -2.11 -9.27
CA VAL A 106 -9.54 -1.40 -9.32
C VAL A 106 -10.57 -2.15 -8.48
N VAL A 107 -11.09 -1.48 -7.45
CA VAL A 107 -12.21 -1.97 -6.64
C VAL A 107 -13.55 -1.42 -7.14
N PRO A 108 -14.68 -2.02 -6.77
CA PRO A 108 -15.99 -1.48 -7.14
C PRO A 108 -16.17 -0.04 -6.68
N LYS A 109 -16.78 0.79 -7.52
CA LYS A 109 -17.15 2.17 -7.16
C LYS A 109 -18.17 2.14 -6.04
N THR A 110 -17.92 2.88 -4.95
CA THR A 110 -18.77 2.89 -3.77
C THR A 110 -18.64 4.19 -3.00
N ASN A 111 -19.31 4.29 -1.85
CA ASN A 111 -19.12 5.43 -0.95
C ASN A 111 -17.77 5.33 -0.24
N HIS A 112 -17.36 6.43 0.34
CA HIS A 112 -16.04 6.58 0.95
C HIS A 112 -15.74 5.57 2.08
N TYR A 113 -16.73 5.22 2.90
CA TYR A 113 -16.55 4.27 4.00
C TYR A 113 -16.40 2.82 3.50
N ALA A 114 -17.22 2.42 2.53
CA ALA A 114 -17.11 1.09 1.93
C ALA A 114 -15.82 0.95 1.11
N PHE A 115 -15.32 2.02 0.49
CA PHE A 115 -14.02 2.01 -0.18
C PHE A 115 -12.87 1.63 0.78
N VAL A 116 -12.88 2.14 2.02
CA VAL A 116 -11.90 1.79 3.05
C VAL A 116 -11.87 0.27 3.30
N ILE A 117 -13.04 -0.37 3.36
CA ILE A 117 -13.15 -1.83 3.53
C ILE A 117 -12.56 -2.57 2.33
N PHE A 118 -12.94 -2.19 1.10
CA PHE A 118 -12.40 -2.82 -0.11
C PHE A 118 -10.88 -2.65 -0.23
N ALA A 119 -10.37 -1.45 0.06
CA ALA A 119 -8.94 -1.19 0.03
C ALA A 119 -8.19 -2.05 1.07
N SER A 120 -8.73 -2.19 2.28
CA SER A 120 -8.14 -3.05 3.32
C SER A 120 -8.08 -4.52 2.88
N ILE A 121 -9.14 -5.05 2.25
CA ILE A 121 -9.15 -6.42 1.71
C ILE A 121 -8.05 -6.59 0.65
N VAL A 122 -7.91 -5.61 -0.26
CA VAL A 122 -6.85 -5.65 -1.30
C VAL A 122 -5.47 -5.67 -0.67
N LEU A 123 -5.24 -4.87 0.39
CA LEU A 123 -3.95 -4.82 1.09
C LEU A 123 -3.65 -6.12 1.84
N GLN A 124 -4.65 -6.73 2.47
CA GLN A 124 -4.52 -8.05 3.09
C GLN A 124 -4.18 -9.13 2.07
N LEU A 125 -4.85 -9.14 0.92
CA LEU A 125 -4.55 -10.06 -0.18
C LEU A 125 -3.15 -9.83 -0.75
N LEU A 126 -2.71 -8.58 -0.88
CA LEU A 126 -1.34 -8.26 -1.32
C LEU A 126 -0.31 -8.86 -0.36
N ALA A 127 -0.47 -8.65 0.95
CA ALA A 127 0.40 -9.20 1.98
C ALA A 127 0.40 -10.74 1.95
N TYR A 128 -0.79 -11.35 1.90
CA TYR A 128 -0.98 -12.79 1.80
C TYR A 128 -0.23 -13.41 0.60
N HIS A 129 -0.45 -12.85 -0.59
CA HIS A 129 0.19 -13.38 -1.80
C HIS A 129 1.71 -13.16 -1.79
N ILE A 130 2.22 -12.07 -1.23
CA ILE A 130 3.66 -11.85 -1.07
C ILE A 130 4.25 -12.91 -0.14
N ALA A 131 3.62 -13.17 1.00
CA ALA A 131 4.06 -14.18 1.96
C ALA A 131 4.05 -15.59 1.37
N LEU A 132 3.00 -15.98 0.65
CA LEU A 132 2.96 -17.23 -0.10
C LEU A 132 4.08 -17.34 -1.15
N GLY A 133 4.32 -16.25 -1.88
CA GLY A 133 5.41 -16.20 -2.86
C GLY A 133 6.80 -16.33 -2.24
N LYS A 134 6.95 -16.01 -0.96
CA LYS A 134 8.14 -16.23 -0.13
C LYS A 134 8.14 -17.59 0.57
N LYS A 135 7.09 -18.42 0.39
CA LYS A 135 6.89 -19.72 1.05
C LYS A 135 6.83 -19.63 2.57
N LEU A 136 6.24 -18.57 3.10
CA LEU A 136 6.09 -18.34 4.54
C LEU A 136 4.74 -18.90 5.01
N ASN A 137 4.70 -19.32 6.28
CA ASN A 137 3.45 -19.73 6.93
C ASN A 137 2.67 -18.47 7.33
N VAL A 138 1.53 -18.25 6.68
CA VAL A 138 0.67 -17.06 6.91
C VAL A 138 -0.25 -17.24 8.11
N ASP A 139 -0.52 -18.48 8.52
CA ASP A 139 -1.44 -18.79 9.63
C ASP A 139 -0.73 -18.73 10.98
N GLN A 140 0.57 -18.98 11.00
CA GLN A 140 1.40 -18.99 12.20
C GLN A 140 2.70 -18.20 11.95
N PRO A 141 2.62 -16.87 11.81
CA PRO A 141 3.81 -16.05 11.66
C PRO A 141 4.67 -16.10 12.93
N ARG A 142 6.00 -16.06 12.75
CA ARG A 142 6.94 -16.07 13.86
C ARG A 142 6.75 -14.85 14.75
N ASN A 143 7.02 -15.01 16.05
CA ASN A 143 6.98 -13.93 17.06
C ASN A 143 5.60 -13.29 17.27
N LEU A 144 4.54 -13.87 16.73
CA LEU A 144 3.17 -13.41 16.94
C LEU A 144 2.35 -14.52 17.60
N ALA A 145 1.53 -14.14 18.56
CA ALA A 145 0.57 -15.03 19.21
C ALA A 145 -0.83 -14.40 19.19
N LYS A 146 -1.87 -15.23 19.14
CA LYS A 146 -3.27 -14.75 19.18
C LYS A 146 -3.64 -14.11 20.53
N SER A 147 -2.99 -14.53 21.59
CA SER A 147 -3.09 -13.91 22.92
C SER A 147 -1.69 -13.83 23.52
N VAL A 148 -1.32 -12.67 24.00
CA VAL A 148 -0.08 -12.47 24.77
C VAL A 148 -0.53 -12.20 26.19
N SER A 149 -0.37 -13.20 27.08
CA SER A 149 -0.38 -12.97 28.52
C SER A 149 1.06 -12.70 28.92
N VAL A 150 1.36 -11.46 29.23
CA VAL A 150 2.61 -11.10 29.91
C VAL A 150 2.26 -11.05 31.40
N GLU A 151 2.76 -11.99 32.19
CA GLU A 151 2.80 -11.87 33.63
C GLU A 151 4.01 -11.03 34.03
#